data_8d181e5601023b8f84d232ea4c69e2d0
#
_entry.id   8d181e5601023b8f84d232ea4c69e2d0
#
_cell.length_a   1.000
_cell.length_b   1.000
_cell.length_c   1.000
_cell.angle_alpha   90.00
_cell.angle_beta   90.00
_cell.angle_gamma   90.00
#
_symmetry.space_group_name_H-M   'P 1'
#
loop_
_entity.id
_entity.type
_entity.pdbx_description
1 polymer ?
#
loop_
_entity_poly.entity_id
_entity_poly.type
_entity_poly.pdbx_seq_one_letter_code
_entity_poly.pdbx_strand_id
1 'polypeptide(L)'
;LAVIAVAVLLIVRDVAPPDAMLFSALVVFMAAGVVTPEQGLAGFGNPAVATVGALFIVAAGMRSTGVLENASRAVLGSGDQLGRALLRLTSSSALLSAFLANTPVVAMGVPTVTAWAKRNHVSPSRLLIPLSYASLLGGICTLIGTSTNLVSHGLLQRAGMPGFGFFELAAIGVPCALIGIAYLTRVAPRLLTDRIPIRTVGEDVRRYLVEMRLTDPSPLIGKTIVEAGLRHLPGLFLVRVERPTGMISPVGPDVRLLSGDLLTFAGVVESIVDLRSFEGLTPTTSSRAPDSSRWHLHEAVVSPGSPLVGSNIRDASFRGRYNAAVLAVHRHGERIEGRIGDITLRPGDTLLIEAAEAFSRTFRYSPDFYLVSRVGDSSAPRRSRAMVGVLILIAMVVLAALDVVPIVVSAIGAAMAMVVVGCLSLGEAKRSIDWSVLVTIGSALGIAMAMDASGAAAILARGVAGAGASFGPVGVLGAAIVAAMLLNALVANAAAVAIMFPVAVSAAAGLGLDPRPFVVGVTIGASLSMSTPIYQTNLIVYGPGGYRFTDFTKVGVPLQILLAIVCVLLIPLVWPFAS
;
A
#
# COMPACT_ATOMS: atom_id res chain seq x y z
N LEU A 1 6.44 -1.63 30.23
CA LEU A 1 5.34 -2.42 29.60
C LEU A 1 4.07 -1.59 29.40
N ALA A 2 3.58 -0.85 30.41
CA ALA A 2 2.34 -0.06 30.29
C ALA A 2 2.37 0.94 29.12
N VAL A 3 3.48 1.66 28.93
CA VAL A 3 3.64 2.61 27.82
C VAL A 3 3.53 1.92 26.46
N ILE A 4 4.16 0.75 26.29
CA ILE A 4 4.08 -0.04 25.06
C ILE A 4 2.65 -0.55 24.82
N ALA A 5 2.01 -1.08 25.87
CA ALA A 5 0.63 -1.56 25.79
C ALA A 5 -0.34 -0.43 25.40
N VAL A 6 -0.19 0.77 25.96
CA VAL A 6 -0.97 1.95 25.61
C VAL A 6 -0.70 2.37 24.16
N ALA A 7 0.56 2.43 23.72
CA ALA A 7 0.91 2.77 22.34
C ALA A 7 0.28 1.77 21.34
N VAL A 8 0.38 0.47 21.61
CA VAL A 8 -0.23 -0.58 20.79
C VAL A 8 -1.76 -0.45 20.78
N LEU A 9 -2.39 -0.19 21.94
CA LEU A 9 -3.83 0.01 22.02
C LEU A 9 -4.30 1.22 21.20
N LEU A 10 -3.57 2.33 21.25
CA LEU A 10 -3.88 3.54 20.48
C LEU A 10 -3.69 3.32 18.98
N ILE A 11 -2.69 2.54 18.56
CA ILE A 11 -2.51 2.12 17.18
C ILE A 11 -3.70 1.27 16.72
N VAL A 12 -4.09 0.27 17.51
CA VAL A 12 -5.23 -0.63 17.18
C VAL A 12 -6.55 0.13 17.11
N ARG A 13 -6.71 1.21 17.90
CA ARG A 13 -7.88 2.09 17.85
C ARG A 13 -7.82 3.16 16.76
N ASP A 14 -6.77 3.16 15.95
CA ASP A 14 -6.55 4.12 14.86
C ASP A 14 -6.62 5.60 15.31
N VAL A 15 -6.13 5.87 16.54
CA VAL A 15 -6.12 7.22 17.11
C VAL A 15 -5.06 8.09 16.43
N ALA A 16 -3.90 7.50 16.11
CA ALA A 16 -2.85 8.14 15.34
C ALA A 16 -1.97 7.11 14.63
N PRO A 17 -1.21 7.52 13.59
CA PRO A 17 -0.39 6.60 12.80
C PRO A 17 0.72 5.96 13.66
N PRO A 18 1.16 4.73 13.31
CA PRO A 18 2.12 3.95 14.10
C PRO A 18 3.44 4.65 14.39
N ASP A 19 3.97 5.43 13.43
CA ASP A 19 5.21 6.20 13.59
C ASP A 19 5.10 7.25 14.70
N ALA A 20 4.00 8.01 14.72
CA ALA A 20 3.76 9.02 15.75
C ALA A 20 3.58 8.35 17.14
N MET A 21 2.86 7.22 17.23
CA MET A 21 2.66 6.52 18.49
C MET A 21 3.94 5.93 19.05
N LEU A 22 4.76 5.27 18.20
CA LEU A 22 6.03 4.69 18.65
C LEU A 22 7.04 5.78 18.99
N PHE A 23 7.10 6.86 18.22
CA PHE A 23 7.97 7.99 18.55
C PHE A 23 7.54 8.65 19.88
N SER A 24 6.25 8.83 20.13
CA SER A 24 5.73 9.35 21.38
C SER A 24 6.07 8.44 22.56
N ALA A 25 5.94 7.11 22.41
CA ALA A 25 6.34 6.15 23.43
C ALA A 25 7.84 6.25 23.75
N LEU A 26 8.68 6.41 22.72
CA LEU A 26 10.12 6.63 22.89
C LEU A 26 10.41 7.92 23.66
N VAL A 27 9.72 9.02 23.34
CA VAL A 27 9.83 10.29 24.08
C VAL A 27 9.45 10.13 25.55
N VAL A 28 8.38 9.38 25.83
CA VAL A 28 7.98 9.07 27.22
C VAL A 28 9.07 8.28 27.94
N PHE A 29 9.73 7.30 27.30
CA PHE A 29 10.84 6.55 27.92
C PHE A 29 12.06 7.44 28.19
N MET A 30 12.40 8.37 27.31
CA MET A 30 13.46 9.35 27.53
C MET A 30 13.10 10.32 28.67
N ALA A 31 11.87 10.84 28.67
CA ALA A 31 11.40 11.76 29.73
C ALA A 31 11.31 11.10 31.10
N ALA A 32 11.00 9.80 31.15
CA ALA A 32 10.99 9.00 32.39
C ALA A 32 12.40 8.55 32.84
N GLY A 33 13.46 8.88 32.07
CA GLY A 33 14.83 8.49 32.41
C GLY A 33 15.12 6.98 32.26
N VAL A 34 14.27 6.24 31.54
CA VAL A 34 14.50 4.80 31.28
C VAL A 34 15.68 4.61 30.30
N VAL A 35 15.82 5.53 29.36
CA VAL A 35 16.96 5.63 28.43
C VAL A 35 17.39 7.09 28.32
N THR A 36 18.68 7.32 28.06
CA THR A 36 19.17 8.68 27.77
C THR A 36 18.71 9.13 26.38
N PRO A 37 18.67 10.45 26.08
CA PRO A 37 18.35 10.95 24.74
C PRO A 37 19.27 10.37 23.67
N GLU A 38 20.57 10.22 23.95
CA GLU A 38 21.55 9.63 23.04
C GLU A 38 21.20 8.17 22.73
N GLN A 39 20.85 7.39 23.77
CA GLN A 39 20.44 6.00 23.61
C GLN A 39 19.12 5.89 22.82
N GLY A 40 18.11 6.65 23.21
CA GLY A 40 16.81 6.65 22.54
C GLY A 40 16.88 7.00 21.07
N LEU A 41 17.63 8.07 20.75
CA LEU A 41 17.77 8.56 19.39
C LEU A 41 18.82 7.81 18.56
N ALA A 42 19.71 7.02 19.16
CA ALA A 42 20.71 6.22 18.45
C ALA A 42 20.07 5.25 17.44
N GLY A 43 18.78 4.93 17.56
CA GLY A 43 18.00 4.16 16.58
C GLY A 43 17.99 4.79 15.20
N PHE A 44 17.84 6.11 15.13
CA PHE A 44 17.79 6.86 13.88
C PHE A 44 19.14 6.90 13.14
N GLY A 45 20.26 6.80 13.84
CA GLY A 45 21.59 6.67 13.25
C GLY A 45 21.98 5.24 12.85
N ASN A 46 21.08 4.26 12.98
CA ASN A 46 21.40 2.88 12.63
C ASN A 46 21.54 2.72 11.10
N PRO A 47 22.60 2.04 10.61
CA PRO A 47 22.79 1.75 9.17
C PRO A 47 21.57 1.12 8.49
N ALA A 48 20.77 0.33 9.21
CA ALA A 48 19.54 -0.27 8.69
C ALA A 48 18.52 0.78 8.24
N VAL A 49 18.37 1.91 8.98
CA VAL A 49 17.45 3.00 8.61
C VAL A 49 17.90 3.65 7.31
N ALA A 50 19.20 3.96 7.17
CA ALA A 50 19.76 4.52 5.96
C ALA A 50 19.62 3.56 4.75
N THR A 51 19.83 2.25 4.98
CA THR A 51 19.67 1.22 3.97
C THR A 51 18.22 1.18 3.46
N VAL A 52 17.23 1.17 4.35
CA VAL A 52 15.80 1.18 3.97
C VAL A 52 15.46 2.44 3.17
N GLY A 53 15.94 3.61 3.60
CA GLY A 53 15.76 4.86 2.86
C GLY A 53 16.33 4.81 1.45
N ALA A 54 17.54 4.27 1.28
CA ALA A 54 18.16 4.07 -0.02
C ALA A 54 17.38 3.08 -0.91
N LEU A 55 16.89 1.99 -0.33
CA LEU A 55 16.10 0.98 -1.06
C LEU A 55 14.76 1.53 -1.56
N PHE A 56 14.12 2.49 -0.87
CA PHE A 56 12.95 3.18 -1.41
C PHE A 56 13.27 3.93 -2.71
N ILE A 57 14.46 4.57 -2.78
CA ILE A 57 14.91 5.28 -3.99
C ILE A 57 15.19 4.27 -5.12
N VAL A 58 15.87 3.17 -4.83
CA VAL A 58 16.15 2.11 -5.82
C VAL A 58 14.85 1.52 -6.36
N ALA A 59 13.90 1.19 -5.48
CA ALA A 59 12.58 0.68 -5.88
C ALA A 59 11.79 1.69 -6.73
N ALA A 60 11.87 2.98 -6.42
CA ALA A 60 11.26 4.04 -7.22
C ALA A 60 11.92 4.17 -8.60
N GLY A 61 13.26 4.05 -8.68
CA GLY A 61 14.00 4.01 -9.94
C GLY A 61 13.57 2.83 -10.82
N MET A 62 13.45 1.65 -10.26
CA MET A 62 12.94 0.46 -10.95
C MET A 62 11.50 0.65 -11.46
N ARG A 63 10.65 1.28 -10.66
CA ARG A 63 9.26 1.59 -11.05
C ARG A 63 9.20 2.61 -12.18
N SER A 64 9.98 3.71 -12.10
CA SER A 64 9.96 4.78 -13.12
C SER A 64 10.48 4.33 -14.48
N THR A 65 11.30 3.26 -14.52
CA THR A 65 11.80 2.68 -15.76
C THR A 65 10.81 1.68 -16.41
N GLY A 66 9.74 1.28 -15.71
CA GLY A 66 8.71 0.37 -16.24
C GLY A 66 9.17 -1.09 -16.43
N VAL A 67 10.32 -1.46 -15.86
CA VAL A 67 10.84 -2.85 -15.91
C VAL A 67 9.83 -3.84 -15.35
N LEU A 68 9.25 -3.49 -14.21
CA LEU A 68 8.35 -4.37 -13.47
C LEU A 68 7.00 -4.57 -14.17
N GLU A 69 6.49 -3.54 -14.86
CA GLU A 69 5.28 -3.64 -15.68
C GLU A 69 5.46 -4.58 -16.87
N ASN A 70 6.64 -4.52 -17.51
CA ASN A 70 6.96 -5.39 -18.63
C ASN A 70 7.15 -6.84 -18.16
N ALA A 71 7.84 -7.06 -17.04
CA ALA A 71 8.02 -8.38 -16.43
C ALA A 71 6.65 -9.00 -16.06
N SER A 72 5.77 -8.25 -15.40
CA SER A 72 4.45 -8.76 -15.00
C SER A 72 3.58 -9.14 -16.19
N ARG A 73 3.62 -8.36 -17.29
CA ARG A 73 2.87 -8.67 -18.53
C ARG A 73 3.39 -9.91 -19.24
N ALA A 74 4.70 -10.08 -19.31
CA ALA A 74 5.34 -11.25 -19.94
C ALA A 74 5.05 -12.54 -19.16
N VAL A 75 4.99 -12.45 -17.82
CA VAL A 75 4.83 -13.60 -16.93
C VAL A 75 3.43 -14.19 -16.94
N LEU A 76 2.37 -13.36 -16.91
CA LEU A 76 0.99 -13.88 -16.85
C LEU A 76 0.57 -14.65 -18.10
N GLY A 77 1.13 -14.30 -19.28
CA GLY A 77 0.85 -14.99 -20.55
C GLY A 77 -0.61 -14.82 -21.02
N SER A 78 -0.92 -15.49 -22.14
CA SER A 78 -2.23 -15.43 -22.82
C SER A 78 -3.08 -16.70 -22.62
N GLY A 79 -2.88 -17.45 -21.55
CA GLY A 79 -3.51 -18.78 -21.41
C GLY A 79 -4.66 -18.82 -20.41
N ASP A 80 -5.71 -19.60 -20.74
CA ASP A 80 -6.98 -19.71 -20.02
C ASP A 80 -6.94 -20.48 -18.68
N GLN A 81 -5.79 -21.01 -18.23
CA GLN A 81 -5.71 -21.83 -17.02
C GLN A 81 -5.28 -21.02 -15.81
N LEU A 82 -6.26 -20.75 -14.92
CA LEU A 82 -6.06 -20.05 -13.66
C LEU A 82 -4.87 -20.57 -12.83
N GLY A 83 -4.70 -21.90 -12.73
CA GLY A 83 -3.61 -22.50 -11.94
C GLY A 83 -2.21 -22.15 -12.48
N ARG A 84 -2.02 -22.12 -13.81
CA ARG A 84 -0.75 -21.72 -14.44
C ARG A 84 -0.50 -20.21 -14.26
N ALA A 85 -1.54 -19.41 -14.40
CA ALA A 85 -1.45 -17.97 -14.16
C ALA A 85 -1.08 -17.66 -12.70
N LEU A 86 -1.71 -18.33 -11.73
CA LEU A 86 -1.39 -18.24 -10.31
C LEU A 86 0.06 -18.65 -10.02
N LEU A 87 0.53 -19.78 -10.54
CA LEU A 87 1.89 -20.23 -10.32
C LEU A 87 2.91 -19.21 -10.86
N ARG A 88 2.70 -18.72 -12.07
CA ARG A 88 3.58 -17.70 -12.68
C ARG A 88 3.54 -16.39 -11.88
N LEU A 89 2.34 -15.94 -11.51
CA LEU A 89 2.14 -14.72 -10.73
C LEU A 89 2.84 -14.81 -9.37
N THR A 90 2.58 -15.87 -8.61
CA THR A 90 3.12 -16.03 -7.26
C THR A 90 4.63 -16.24 -7.28
N SER A 91 5.16 -17.05 -8.21
CA SER A 91 6.61 -17.28 -8.33
C SER A 91 7.35 -16.01 -8.74
N SER A 92 6.84 -15.27 -9.73
CA SER A 92 7.47 -14.02 -10.15
C SER A 92 7.37 -12.91 -9.10
N SER A 93 6.23 -12.81 -8.40
CA SER A 93 6.07 -11.83 -7.33
C SER A 93 6.99 -12.12 -6.16
N ALA A 94 7.15 -13.40 -5.77
CA ALA A 94 8.08 -13.80 -4.73
C ALA A 94 9.54 -13.51 -5.15
N LEU A 95 9.92 -13.86 -6.38
CA LEU A 95 11.26 -13.59 -6.89
C LEU A 95 11.59 -12.09 -6.93
N LEU A 96 10.68 -11.27 -7.42
CA LEU A 96 10.85 -9.81 -7.44
C LEU A 96 10.93 -9.23 -6.03
N SER A 97 10.08 -9.72 -5.12
CA SER A 97 10.02 -9.22 -3.76
C SER A 97 11.18 -9.68 -2.87
N ALA A 98 11.93 -10.69 -3.29
CA ALA A 98 13.19 -11.03 -2.65
C ALA A 98 14.25 -9.90 -2.76
N PHE A 99 14.18 -9.07 -3.81
CA PHE A 99 15.14 -8.01 -4.07
C PHE A 99 14.55 -6.60 -4.04
N LEU A 100 13.23 -6.49 -3.99
CA LEU A 100 12.50 -5.23 -3.92
C LEU A 100 11.49 -5.28 -2.77
N ALA A 101 11.25 -4.15 -2.13
CA ALA A 101 10.24 -4.09 -1.06
C ALA A 101 8.86 -4.58 -1.54
N ASN A 102 8.11 -5.24 -0.66
CA ASN A 102 6.81 -5.87 -0.96
C ASN A 102 5.79 -4.88 -1.56
N THR A 103 5.67 -3.69 -0.98
CA THR A 103 4.66 -2.69 -1.35
C THR A 103 4.75 -2.25 -2.83
N PRO A 104 5.91 -1.85 -3.38
CA PRO A 104 6.06 -1.57 -4.80
C PRO A 104 5.69 -2.73 -5.72
N VAL A 105 6.09 -3.96 -5.36
CA VAL A 105 5.81 -5.17 -6.18
C VAL A 105 4.30 -5.39 -6.31
N VAL A 106 3.58 -5.31 -5.18
CA VAL A 106 2.12 -5.49 -5.17
C VAL A 106 1.43 -4.32 -5.88
N ALA A 107 1.80 -3.07 -5.58
CA ALA A 107 1.18 -1.89 -6.17
C ALA A 107 1.26 -1.88 -7.71
N MET A 108 2.38 -2.34 -8.28
CA MET A 108 2.56 -2.48 -9.73
C MET A 108 1.87 -3.73 -10.31
N GLY A 109 1.78 -4.80 -9.51
CA GLY A 109 1.10 -6.02 -9.91
C GLY A 109 -0.42 -5.86 -10.06
N VAL A 110 -1.06 -5.06 -9.18
CA VAL A 110 -2.53 -4.88 -9.15
C VAL A 110 -3.11 -4.47 -10.50
N PRO A 111 -2.67 -3.39 -11.19
CA PRO A 111 -3.22 -3.00 -12.48
C PRO A 111 -3.04 -4.09 -13.55
N THR A 112 -1.87 -4.74 -13.57
CA THR A 112 -1.55 -5.79 -14.54
C THR A 112 -2.42 -7.03 -14.34
N VAL A 113 -2.58 -7.47 -13.08
CA VAL A 113 -3.42 -8.60 -12.69
C VAL A 113 -4.88 -8.31 -13.00
N THR A 114 -5.37 -7.11 -12.66
CA THR A 114 -6.75 -6.71 -12.93
C THR A 114 -7.05 -6.66 -14.43
N ALA A 115 -6.12 -6.12 -15.23
CA ALA A 115 -6.25 -6.08 -16.70
C ALA A 115 -6.21 -7.49 -17.32
N TRP A 116 -5.38 -8.39 -16.80
CA TRP A 116 -5.33 -9.79 -17.23
C TRP A 116 -6.61 -10.53 -16.85
N ALA A 117 -7.06 -10.38 -15.61
CA ALA A 117 -8.28 -11.01 -15.10
C ALA A 117 -9.52 -10.62 -15.93
N LYS A 118 -9.63 -9.32 -16.28
CA LYS A 118 -10.70 -8.81 -17.15
C LYS A 118 -10.66 -9.44 -18.54
N ARG A 119 -9.47 -9.55 -19.16
CA ARG A 119 -9.32 -10.16 -20.51
C ARG A 119 -9.66 -11.65 -20.55
N ASN A 120 -9.42 -12.35 -19.44
CA ASN A 120 -9.63 -13.81 -19.35
C ASN A 120 -10.93 -14.16 -18.59
N HIS A 121 -11.81 -13.19 -18.33
CA HIS A 121 -13.09 -13.40 -17.61
C HIS A 121 -12.94 -14.10 -16.25
N VAL A 122 -11.83 -13.83 -15.55
CA VAL A 122 -11.53 -14.33 -14.20
C VAL A 122 -11.73 -13.21 -13.19
N SER A 123 -12.28 -13.52 -12.01
CA SER A 123 -12.38 -12.53 -10.95
C SER A 123 -10.99 -12.17 -10.41
N PRO A 124 -10.62 -10.86 -10.34
CA PRO A 124 -9.38 -10.41 -9.71
C PRO A 124 -9.19 -10.89 -8.28
N SER A 125 -10.29 -11.15 -7.55
CA SER A 125 -10.25 -11.66 -6.18
C SER A 125 -9.54 -13.01 -6.04
N ARG A 126 -9.44 -13.81 -7.09
CA ARG A 126 -8.68 -15.07 -7.08
C ARG A 126 -7.18 -14.89 -7.20
N LEU A 127 -6.72 -13.70 -7.59
CA LEU A 127 -5.32 -13.43 -7.95
C LEU A 127 -4.63 -12.44 -7.00
N LEU A 128 -5.37 -11.47 -6.46
CA LEU A 128 -4.78 -10.33 -5.76
C LEU A 128 -4.27 -10.67 -4.34
N ILE A 129 -5.00 -11.49 -3.53
CA ILE A 129 -4.45 -12.02 -2.27
C ILE A 129 -3.23 -12.91 -2.54
N PRO A 130 -3.24 -13.87 -3.49
CA PRO A 130 -2.04 -14.60 -3.88
C PRO A 130 -0.85 -13.71 -4.29
N LEU A 131 -1.07 -12.62 -5.02
CA LEU A 131 -0.04 -11.62 -5.36
C LEU A 131 0.58 -11.02 -4.09
N SER A 132 -0.26 -10.54 -3.16
CA SER A 132 0.20 -9.92 -1.91
C SER A 132 0.99 -10.91 -1.06
N TYR A 133 0.45 -12.10 -0.83
CA TYR A 133 1.10 -13.10 0.02
C TYR A 133 2.40 -13.66 -0.59
N ALA A 134 2.44 -13.83 -1.91
CA ALA A 134 3.66 -14.23 -2.61
C ALA A 134 4.78 -13.18 -2.45
N SER A 135 4.43 -11.90 -2.45
CA SER A 135 5.42 -10.84 -2.18
C SER A 135 5.96 -10.92 -0.75
N LEU A 136 5.11 -11.20 0.25
CA LEU A 136 5.56 -11.41 1.63
C LEU A 136 6.51 -12.60 1.76
N LEU A 137 6.18 -13.71 1.10
CA LEU A 137 7.02 -14.92 1.05
C LEU A 137 8.38 -14.68 0.39
N GLY A 138 8.41 -13.88 -0.69
CA GLY A 138 9.67 -13.47 -1.31
C GLY A 138 10.50 -12.56 -0.40
N GLY A 139 9.83 -11.64 0.29
CA GLY A 139 10.48 -10.68 1.18
C GLY A 139 11.30 -11.30 2.31
N ILE A 140 10.96 -12.49 2.78
CA ILE A 140 11.71 -13.20 3.83
C ILE A 140 12.93 -13.97 3.31
N CYS A 141 13.18 -14.01 1.98
CA CYS A 141 14.27 -14.80 1.41
C CYS A 141 15.62 -14.09 1.41
N THR A 142 15.67 -12.77 1.50
CA THR A 142 16.93 -12.01 1.49
C THR A 142 16.93 -10.92 2.54
N LEU A 143 18.11 -10.38 2.83
CA LEU A 143 18.26 -9.29 3.80
C LEU A 143 17.46 -8.03 3.42
N ILE A 144 17.33 -7.73 2.14
CA ILE A 144 16.69 -6.49 1.63
C ILE A 144 15.22 -6.63 1.24
N GLY A 145 14.69 -7.84 1.20
CA GLY A 145 13.32 -8.10 0.73
C GLY A 145 12.24 -7.49 1.61
N THR A 146 12.51 -7.32 2.91
CA THR A 146 11.60 -6.63 3.84
C THR A 146 12.38 -5.82 4.89
N SER A 147 11.79 -4.71 5.34
CA SER A 147 12.37 -3.87 6.39
C SER A 147 12.60 -4.61 7.70
N THR A 148 11.80 -5.63 8.00
CA THR A 148 11.91 -6.48 9.19
C THR A 148 13.28 -7.15 9.29
N ASN A 149 13.80 -7.68 8.18
CA ASN A 149 15.10 -8.33 8.11
C ASN A 149 16.24 -7.35 8.40
N LEU A 150 16.15 -6.14 7.84
CA LEU A 150 17.14 -5.07 8.08
C LEU A 150 17.11 -4.57 9.52
N VAL A 151 15.91 -4.45 10.13
CA VAL A 151 15.77 -4.08 11.55
C VAL A 151 16.42 -5.14 12.44
N SER A 152 16.13 -6.42 12.21
CA SER A 152 16.74 -7.52 12.97
C SER A 152 18.26 -7.55 12.79
N HIS A 153 18.75 -7.34 11.55
CA HIS A 153 20.18 -7.24 11.26
C HIS A 153 20.83 -6.11 12.06
N GLY A 154 20.22 -4.91 12.08
CA GLY A 154 20.71 -3.78 12.84
C GLY A 154 20.66 -3.98 14.36
N LEU A 155 19.67 -4.72 14.89
CA LEU A 155 19.57 -5.09 16.30
C LEU A 155 20.64 -6.10 16.70
N LEU A 156 20.90 -7.13 15.87
CA LEU A 156 21.98 -8.09 16.07
C LEU A 156 23.33 -7.39 16.18
N GLN A 157 23.65 -6.51 15.24
CA GLN A 157 24.91 -5.76 15.25
C GLN A 157 25.05 -4.89 16.52
N ARG A 158 23.97 -4.24 16.96
CA ARG A 158 23.97 -3.47 18.21
C ARG A 158 24.16 -4.32 19.46
N ALA A 159 23.64 -5.53 19.45
CA ALA A 159 23.83 -6.49 20.54
C ALA A 159 25.22 -7.13 20.52
N GLY A 160 26.14 -6.67 19.65
CA GLY A 160 27.48 -7.23 19.50
C GLY A 160 27.53 -8.59 18.81
N MET A 161 26.40 -9.01 18.21
CA MET A 161 26.30 -10.26 17.46
C MET A 161 26.50 -10.01 15.95
N PRO A 162 27.02 -11.00 15.20
CA PRO A 162 27.08 -10.90 13.74
C PRO A 162 25.69 -10.63 13.16
N GLY A 163 25.57 -9.64 12.28
CA GLY A 163 24.35 -9.41 11.51
C GLY A 163 24.01 -10.60 10.59
N PHE A 164 22.87 -10.54 9.91
CA PHE A 164 22.53 -11.56 8.91
C PHE A 164 23.36 -11.39 7.64
N GLY A 165 23.86 -12.48 7.08
CA GLY A 165 24.37 -12.52 5.71
C GLY A 165 23.24 -12.24 4.69
N PHE A 166 23.60 -11.77 3.50
CA PHE A 166 22.63 -11.35 2.49
C PHE A 166 21.58 -12.41 2.16
N PHE A 167 21.98 -13.68 1.99
CA PHE A 167 21.12 -14.82 1.70
C PHE A 167 20.91 -15.76 2.90
N GLU A 168 21.35 -15.39 4.08
CA GLU A 168 21.27 -16.29 5.24
C GLU A 168 19.83 -16.71 5.56
N LEU A 169 18.90 -15.77 5.50
CA LEU A 169 17.49 -16.04 5.73
C LEU A 169 16.85 -16.92 4.64
N ALA A 170 17.50 -17.06 3.47
CA ALA A 170 17.01 -17.91 2.39
C ALA A 170 16.89 -19.39 2.82
N ALA A 171 17.72 -19.83 3.77
CA ALA A 171 17.67 -21.20 4.28
C ALA A 171 16.28 -21.60 4.79
N ILE A 172 15.53 -20.65 5.35
CA ILE A 172 14.14 -20.84 5.80
C ILE A 172 13.17 -20.16 4.84
N GLY A 173 13.52 -18.99 4.31
CA GLY A 173 12.67 -18.20 3.42
C GLY A 173 12.29 -18.96 2.14
N VAL A 174 13.23 -19.64 1.50
CA VAL A 174 12.97 -20.39 0.26
C VAL A 174 12.03 -21.59 0.49
N PRO A 175 12.25 -22.48 1.47
CA PRO A 175 11.28 -23.52 1.82
C PRO A 175 9.88 -22.94 2.13
N CYS A 176 9.79 -21.88 2.93
CA CYS A 176 8.52 -21.21 3.22
C CYS A 176 7.87 -20.66 1.95
N ALA A 177 8.65 -20.05 1.04
CA ALA A 177 8.14 -19.53 -0.22
C ALA A 177 7.61 -20.65 -1.14
N LEU A 178 8.33 -21.76 -1.26
CA LEU A 178 7.90 -22.90 -2.07
C LEU A 178 6.61 -23.53 -1.55
N ILE A 179 6.53 -23.77 -0.24
CA ILE A 179 5.32 -24.30 0.42
C ILE A 179 4.17 -23.32 0.30
N GLY A 180 4.42 -22.02 0.54
CA GLY A 180 3.43 -20.97 0.41
C GLY A 180 2.91 -20.79 -1.01
N ILE A 181 3.77 -20.84 -2.03
CA ILE A 181 3.38 -20.82 -3.45
C ILE A 181 2.53 -22.03 -3.80
N ALA A 182 2.91 -23.23 -3.33
CA ALA A 182 2.12 -24.44 -3.51
C ALA A 182 0.72 -24.31 -2.86
N TYR A 183 0.64 -23.74 -1.67
CA TYR A 183 -0.62 -23.44 -1.00
C TYR A 183 -1.46 -22.41 -1.77
N LEU A 184 -0.85 -21.28 -2.19
CA LEU A 184 -1.52 -20.21 -2.91
C LEU A 184 -2.03 -20.64 -4.28
N THR A 185 -1.39 -21.61 -4.92
CA THR A 185 -1.81 -22.11 -6.22
C THR A 185 -2.86 -23.22 -6.15
N ARG A 186 -2.86 -24.05 -5.10
CA ARG A 186 -3.75 -25.23 -4.99
C ARG A 186 -4.89 -25.06 -4.00
N VAL A 187 -4.64 -24.40 -2.85
CA VAL A 187 -5.59 -24.29 -1.74
C VAL A 187 -6.34 -22.97 -1.78
N ALA A 188 -5.63 -21.85 -1.92
CA ALA A 188 -6.22 -20.52 -1.87
C ALA A 188 -7.37 -20.32 -2.88
N PRO A 189 -7.32 -20.84 -4.15
CA PRO A 189 -8.42 -20.66 -5.09
C PRO A 189 -9.75 -21.33 -4.66
N ARG A 190 -9.68 -22.33 -3.76
CA ARG A 190 -10.86 -22.98 -3.21
C ARG A 190 -11.47 -22.22 -2.03
N LEU A 191 -10.65 -21.43 -1.34
CA LEU A 191 -11.07 -20.61 -0.19
C LEU A 191 -11.54 -19.22 -0.61
N LEU A 192 -11.02 -18.71 -1.74
CA LEU A 192 -11.37 -17.42 -2.29
C LEU A 192 -12.66 -17.53 -3.12
N THR A 193 -13.63 -16.70 -2.79
CA THR A 193 -14.87 -16.57 -3.55
C THR A 193 -14.70 -15.55 -4.67
N ASP A 194 -15.42 -15.76 -5.77
CA ASP A 194 -15.50 -14.75 -6.83
C ASP A 194 -16.19 -13.51 -6.27
N ARG A 195 -15.45 -12.43 -6.20
CA ARG A 195 -15.95 -11.10 -5.84
C ARG A 195 -16.07 -10.29 -7.11
N ILE A 196 -17.10 -9.50 -7.21
CA ILE A 196 -17.17 -8.46 -8.23
C ILE A 196 -16.15 -7.40 -7.81
N PRO A 197 -15.09 -7.17 -8.60
CA PRO A 197 -14.13 -6.14 -8.24
C PRO A 197 -14.86 -4.82 -8.16
N ILE A 198 -14.40 -3.96 -7.26
CA ILE A 198 -14.72 -2.55 -7.31
C ILE A 198 -14.33 -2.11 -8.72
N ARG A 199 -15.31 -1.84 -9.56
CA ARG A 199 -15.06 -1.32 -10.90
C ARG A 199 -14.19 -0.09 -10.74
N THR A 200 -13.03 -0.09 -11.38
CA THR A 200 -12.18 1.10 -11.37
C THR A 200 -13.01 2.25 -11.96
N VAL A 201 -13.22 3.26 -11.13
CA VAL A 201 -14.07 4.42 -11.39
C VAL A 201 -13.82 5.06 -12.76
N GLY A 202 -12.59 4.90 -13.30
CA GLY A 202 -12.19 5.47 -14.59
C GLY A 202 -12.79 4.82 -15.85
N GLU A 203 -13.28 3.57 -15.79
CA GLU A 203 -13.87 2.93 -16.98
C GLU A 203 -15.35 3.26 -17.18
N ASP A 204 -16.07 3.54 -16.10
CA ASP A 204 -17.48 3.94 -16.17
C ASP A 204 -17.67 5.42 -16.54
N VAL A 205 -16.62 6.25 -16.45
CA VAL A 205 -16.72 7.70 -16.71
C VAL A 205 -17.24 8.02 -18.11
N ARG A 206 -16.88 7.24 -19.13
CA ARG A 206 -17.39 7.43 -20.48
C ARG A 206 -18.89 7.12 -20.64
N ARG A 207 -19.47 6.35 -19.71
CA ARG A 207 -20.91 6.04 -19.69
C ARG A 207 -21.73 7.08 -18.93
N TYR A 208 -21.09 7.97 -18.18
CA TYR A 208 -21.74 8.93 -17.29
C TYR A 208 -21.61 10.38 -17.72
N LEU A 209 -20.81 10.66 -18.76
CA LEU A 209 -20.69 11.99 -19.34
C LEU A 209 -21.45 12.06 -20.66
N VAL A 210 -22.38 12.98 -20.74
CA VAL A 210 -23.16 13.27 -21.94
C VAL A 210 -22.92 14.70 -22.36
N GLU A 211 -22.54 14.87 -23.60
CA GLU A 211 -22.33 16.18 -24.20
C GLU A 211 -23.55 16.57 -25.04
N MET A 212 -24.12 17.73 -24.74
CA MET A 212 -25.25 18.30 -25.44
C MET A 212 -24.86 19.69 -25.93
N ARG A 213 -25.13 19.96 -27.21
CA ARG A 213 -24.92 21.28 -27.79
C ARG A 213 -26.20 22.09 -27.75
N LEU A 214 -26.10 23.33 -27.29
CA LEU A 214 -27.20 24.29 -27.36
C LEU A 214 -27.26 24.94 -28.75
N THR A 215 -28.30 24.64 -29.49
CA THR A 215 -28.49 25.10 -30.89
C THR A 215 -29.62 26.12 -31.00
N ASP A 216 -29.50 27.06 -31.92
CA ASP A 216 -30.59 27.98 -32.25
C ASP A 216 -31.66 27.30 -33.14
N PRO A 217 -32.96 27.63 -32.90
CA PRO A 217 -33.51 28.38 -31.80
C PRO A 217 -33.72 27.52 -30.53
N SER A 218 -33.40 28.05 -29.33
CA SER A 218 -33.67 27.39 -28.08
C SER A 218 -34.19 28.36 -27.05
N PRO A 219 -35.25 28.01 -26.29
CA PRO A 219 -35.80 28.84 -25.22
C PRO A 219 -34.86 28.93 -24.01
N LEU A 220 -33.73 28.22 -24.01
CA LEU A 220 -32.74 28.19 -22.95
C LEU A 220 -31.69 29.30 -23.09
N ILE A 221 -31.52 29.84 -24.30
CA ILE A 221 -30.52 30.88 -24.58
C ILE A 221 -30.84 32.16 -23.82
N GLY A 222 -29.82 32.74 -23.18
CA GLY A 222 -29.93 33.94 -22.33
C GLY A 222 -30.38 33.67 -20.90
N LYS A 223 -30.92 32.48 -20.58
CA LYS A 223 -31.29 32.10 -19.21
C LYS A 223 -30.09 31.66 -18.41
N THR A 224 -30.16 31.82 -17.10
CA THR A 224 -29.20 31.20 -16.18
C THR A 224 -29.46 29.71 -16.07
N ILE A 225 -28.46 28.96 -15.57
CA ILE A 225 -28.57 27.50 -15.33
C ILE A 225 -29.78 27.15 -14.44
N VAL A 226 -30.09 28.02 -13.48
CA VAL A 226 -31.26 27.86 -12.60
C VAL A 226 -32.56 28.12 -13.33
N GLU A 227 -32.67 29.23 -14.06
CA GLU A 227 -33.84 29.59 -14.84
C GLU A 227 -34.13 28.64 -15.98
N ALA A 228 -33.07 28.01 -16.53
CA ALA A 228 -33.19 26.98 -17.56
C ALA A 228 -33.60 25.61 -17.00
N GLY A 229 -33.72 25.45 -15.68
CA GLY A 229 -34.06 24.17 -15.04
C GLY A 229 -32.98 23.10 -15.08
N LEU A 230 -31.76 23.44 -15.56
CA LEU A 230 -30.66 22.47 -15.73
C LEU A 230 -29.91 22.16 -14.44
N ARG A 231 -30.24 22.84 -13.33
CA ARG A 231 -29.62 22.62 -12.03
C ARG A 231 -30.22 21.46 -11.23
N HIS A 232 -31.50 21.14 -11.44
CA HIS A 232 -32.26 20.20 -10.63
C HIS A 232 -32.76 18.99 -11.43
N LEU A 233 -31.99 18.57 -12.42
CA LEU A 233 -32.33 17.38 -13.21
C LEU A 233 -32.22 16.10 -12.34
N PRO A 234 -33.23 15.21 -12.37
CA PRO A 234 -33.14 13.94 -11.66
C PRO A 234 -31.99 13.08 -12.20
N GLY A 235 -31.02 12.73 -11.35
CA GLY A 235 -29.90 11.87 -11.72
C GLY A 235 -28.88 12.44 -12.69
N LEU A 236 -28.97 13.73 -13.06
CA LEU A 236 -28.02 14.42 -13.94
C LEU A 236 -27.50 15.72 -13.32
N PHE A 237 -26.24 16.04 -13.60
CA PHE A 237 -25.59 17.28 -13.13
C PHE A 237 -24.86 17.94 -14.29
N LEU A 238 -25.06 19.24 -14.48
CA LEU A 238 -24.22 20.03 -15.37
C LEU A 238 -22.87 20.28 -14.73
N VAL A 239 -21.81 19.74 -15.32
CA VAL A 239 -20.44 19.79 -14.80
C VAL A 239 -19.65 20.90 -15.46
N ARG A 240 -19.87 21.09 -16.79
CA ARG A 240 -19.04 21.95 -17.62
C ARG A 240 -19.85 22.61 -18.71
N VAL A 241 -19.49 23.85 -19.04
CA VAL A 241 -19.93 24.59 -20.23
C VAL A 241 -18.70 24.99 -21.01
N GLU A 242 -18.59 24.54 -22.27
CA GLU A 242 -17.51 24.91 -23.18
C GLU A 242 -18.00 25.92 -24.20
N ARG A 243 -17.20 26.96 -24.42
CA ARG A 243 -17.40 28.04 -25.36
C ARG A 243 -16.17 28.26 -26.22
N PRO A 244 -16.27 28.88 -27.38
CA PRO A 244 -15.11 29.31 -28.15
C PRO A 244 -14.17 30.24 -27.38
N THR A 245 -14.72 31.01 -26.45
CA THR A 245 -14.00 31.97 -25.58
C THR A 245 -13.36 31.33 -24.35
N GLY A 246 -13.65 30.06 -24.04
CA GLY A 246 -13.11 29.35 -22.90
C GLY A 246 -14.10 28.38 -22.26
N MET A 247 -13.61 27.66 -21.25
CA MET A 247 -14.37 26.63 -20.52
C MET A 247 -14.75 27.16 -19.13
N ILE A 248 -15.98 26.90 -18.72
CA ILE A 248 -16.50 27.19 -17.37
C ILE A 248 -16.69 25.86 -16.66
N SER A 249 -15.87 25.58 -15.67
CA SER A 249 -15.98 24.43 -14.76
C SER A 249 -15.32 24.80 -13.42
N PRO A 250 -15.97 24.55 -12.29
CA PRO A 250 -17.36 24.09 -12.12
C PRO A 250 -18.39 25.16 -12.49
N VAL A 251 -19.55 24.72 -13.02
CA VAL A 251 -20.59 25.64 -13.48
C VAL A 251 -21.39 26.22 -12.30
N GLY A 252 -21.35 27.53 -12.16
CA GLY A 252 -22.13 28.26 -11.16
C GLY A 252 -23.63 28.35 -11.54
N PRO A 253 -24.53 28.63 -10.56
CA PRO A 253 -25.97 28.75 -10.79
C PRO A 253 -26.34 29.90 -11.72
N ASP A 254 -25.56 30.98 -11.70
CA ASP A 254 -25.84 32.27 -12.36
C ASP A 254 -25.20 32.32 -13.76
N VAL A 255 -24.56 31.26 -14.22
CA VAL A 255 -23.97 31.20 -15.57
C VAL A 255 -25.11 31.27 -16.58
N ARG A 256 -25.06 32.26 -17.50
CA ARG A 256 -26.02 32.40 -18.60
C ARG A 256 -25.62 31.53 -19.76
N LEU A 257 -26.60 30.84 -20.35
CA LEU A 257 -26.45 29.99 -21.52
C LEU A 257 -26.39 30.84 -22.79
N LEU A 258 -25.44 30.50 -23.66
CA LEU A 258 -25.27 31.14 -24.96
C LEU A 258 -25.47 30.13 -26.10
N SER A 259 -25.89 30.65 -27.25
CA SER A 259 -25.96 29.80 -28.45
C SER A 259 -24.60 29.18 -28.79
N GLY A 260 -24.59 27.90 -29.11
CA GLY A 260 -23.37 27.13 -29.39
C GLY A 260 -22.66 26.56 -28.17
N ASP A 261 -23.11 26.86 -26.94
CA ASP A 261 -22.55 26.27 -25.73
C ASP A 261 -22.58 24.74 -25.79
N LEU A 262 -21.45 24.10 -25.47
CA LEU A 262 -21.38 22.65 -25.30
C LEU A 262 -21.49 22.35 -23.81
N LEU A 263 -22.59 21.71 -23.42
CA LEU A 263 -22.95 21.40 -22.05
C LEU A 263 -22.57 19.94 -21.76
N THR A 264 -21.69 19.71 -20.77
CA THR A 264 -21.32 18.35 -20.34
C THR A 264 -22.07 18.01 -19.06
N PHE A 265 -22.92 17.00 -19.10
CA PHE A 265 -23.65 16.47 -17.97
C PHE A 265 -23.01 15.18 -17.45
N ALA A 266 -22.99 15.01 -16.14
CA ALA A 266 -22.61 13.74 -15.48
C ALA A 266 -23.85 13.11 -14.86
N GLY A 267 -24.07 11.80 -15.06
CA GLY A 267 -25.20 11.09 -14.44
C GLY A 267 -25.51 9.74 -15.04
N VAL A 268 -26.68 9.19 -14.72
CA VAL A 268 -27.10 7.84 -15.19
C VAL A 268 -27.66 7.91 -16.62
N VAL A 269 -27.35 6.86 -17.41
CA VAL A 269 -27.72 6.79 -18.84
C VAL A 269 -29.24 6.87 -19.04
N GLU A 270 -30.02 6.32 -18.10
CA GLU A 270 -31.47 6.35 -18.13
C GLU A 270 -32.05 7.78 -18.12
N SER A 271 -31.39 8.69 -17.42
CA SER A 271 -31.80 10.11 -17.32
C SER A 271 -31.40 10.95 -18.54
N ILE A 272 -30.64 10.41 -19.51
CA ILE A 272 -30.32 11.10 -20.78
C ILE A 272 -31.57 11.36 -21.61
N VAL A 273 -32.58 10.52 -21.48
CA VAL A 273 -33.86 10.70 -22.17
C VAL A 273 -34.52 12.02 -21.76
N ASP A 274 -34.34 12.41 -20.49
CA ASP A 274 -34.89 13.67 -19.95
C ASP A 274 -34.19 14.91 -20.58
N LEU A 275 -32.90 14.83 -20.95
CA LEU A 275 -32.21 15.93 -21.64
C LEU A 275 -32.74 16.16 -23.05
N ARG A 276 -33.22 15.12 -23.71
CA ARG A 276 -33.82 15.24 -25.05
C ARG A 276 -35.18 15.95 -25.05
N SER A 277 -35.80 16.10 -23.89
CA SER A 277 -37.06 16.85 -23.73
C SER A 277 -36.84 18.37 -23.73
N PHE A 278 -35.59 18.83 -23.57
CA PHE A 278 -35.28 20.27 -23.63
C PHE A 278 -35.08 20.70 -25.08
N GLU A 279 -35.95 21.58 -25.52
CA GLU A 279 -35.95 22.12 -26.91
C GLU A 279 -34.65 22.91 -27.18
N GLY A 280 -33.93 22.50 -28.25
CA GLY A 280 -32.66 23.12 -28.62
C GLY A 280 -31.42 22.48 -27.98
N LEU A 281 -31.54 21.40 -27.17
CA LEU A 281 -30.42 20.59 -26.74
C LEU A 281 -30.25 19.37 -27.65
N THR A 282 -29.16 19.33 -28.43
CA THR A 282 -28.86 18.23 -29.35
C THR A 282 -27.66 17.43 -28.85
N PRO A 283 -27.73 16.06 -28.86
CA PRO A 283 -26.59 15.24 -28.46
C PRO A 283 -25.46 15.38 -29.49
N THR A 284 -24.24 15.52 -29.01
CA THR A 284 -23.05 15.61 -29.84
C THR A 284 -22.47 14.20 -30.02
N THR A 285 -22.49 13.67 -31.24
CA THR A 285 -21.97 12.32 -31.59
C THR A 285 -20.47 12.32 -31.88
N SER A 286 -19.76 13.44 -31.69
CA SER A 286 -18.34 13.53 -31.98
C SER A 286 -17.50 12.92 -30.84
N SER A 287 -16.87 11.78 -31.11
CA SER A 287 -15.79 11.16 -30.34
C SER A 287 -14.47 11.97 -30.40
N ARG A 288 -14.55 13.29 -30.42
CA ARG A 288 -13.37 14.14 -30.28
C ARG A 288 -13.03 14.19 -28.81
N ALA A 289 -11.88 13.64 -28.45
CA ALA A 289 -11.33 13.86 -27.10
C ALA A 289 -11.29 15.38 -26.88
N PRO A 290 -11.93 15.90 -25.83
CA PRO A 290 -11.87 17.33 -25.54
C PRO A 290 -10.41 17.73 -25.44
N ASP A 291 -10.10 18.95 -25.84
CA ASP A 291 -8.78 19.56 -25.63
C ASP A 291 -8.59 19.75 -24.09
N SER A 292 -8.24 18.64 -23.43
CA SER A 292 -8.31 18.42 -21.99
C SER A 292 -7.06 18.92 -21.27
N SER A 293 -6.44 20.00 -21.75
CA SER A 293 -5.16 20.47 -21.21
C SER A 293 -5.25 21.12 -19.82
N ARG A 294 -6.43 21.32 -19.24
CA ARG A 294 -6.59 22.03 -17.97
C ARG A 294 -7.37 21.30 -16.86
N TRP A 295 -8.27 20.36 -17.21
CA TRP A 295 -9.13 19.65 -16.26
C TRP A 295 -8.99 18.16 -16.40
N HIS A 296 -8.79 17.46 -15.29
CA HIS A 296 -8.49 16.04 -15.26
C HIS A 296 -9.40 15.35 -14.27
N LEU A 297 -9.60 14.06 -14.50
CA LEU A 297 -10.29 13.21 -13.55
C LEU A 297 -9.30 12.73 -12.50
N HIS A 298 -9.71 12.89 -11.26
CA HIS A 298 -8.97 12.45 -10.08
C HIS A 298 -9.83 11.48 -9.27
N GLU A 299 -9.18 10.51 -8.68
CA GLU A 299 -9.76 9.62 -7.69
C GLU A 299 -9.19 10.01 -6.33
N ALA A 300 -10.06 10.23 -5.34
CA ALA A 300 -9.67 10.59 -3.99
C ALA A 300 -10.46 9.77 -2.98
N VAL A 301 -9.79 9.23 -1.96
CA VAL A 301 -10.42 8.46 -0.88
C VAL A 301 -10.51 9.33 0.36
N VAL A 302 -11.73 9.47 0.90
CA VAL A 302 -12.00 10.30 2.09
C VAL A 302 -11.32 9.70 3.32
N SER A 303 -10.47 10.48 3.98
CA SER A 303 -9.79 10.07 5.21
C SER A 303 -10.72 10.14 6.43
N PRO A 304 -10.51 9.35 7.49
CA PRO A 304 -11.26 9.47 8.74
C PRO A 304 -11.13 10.83 9.42
N GLY A 305 -9.97 11.48 9.29
CA GLY A 305 -9.74 12.83 9.81
C GLY A 305 -10.24 13.95 8.92
N SER A 306 -10.90 13.62 7.80
CA SER A 306 -11.42 14.62 6.86
C SER A 306 -12.58 15.41 7.46
N PRO A 307 -12.59 16.73 7.32
CA PRO A 307 -13.75 17.56 7.69
C PRO A 307 -14.99 17.32 6.81
N LEU A 308 -14.85 16.50 5.77
CA LEU A 308 -15.96 16.06 4.92
C LEU A 308 -16.80 14.96 5.56
N VAL A 309 -16.24 14.23 6.53
CA VAL A 309 -16.90 13.11 7.18
C VAL A 309 -18.14 13.57 7.95
N GLY A 310 -19.27 12.89 7.73
CA GLY A 310 -20.55 13.21 8.36
C GLY A 310 -21.32 14.38 7.71
N SER A 311 -20.71 15.09 6.76
CA SER A 311 -21.35 16.16 6.00
C SER A 311 -21.77 15.67 4.61
N ASN A 312 -22.81 16.23 4.04
CA ASN A 312 -23.12 16.01 2.63
C ASN A 312 -22.23 16.90 1.74
N ILE A 313 -22.06 16.52 0.48
CA ILE A 313 -21.16 17.20 -0.46
C ILE A 313 -21.55 18.66 -0.69
N ARG A 314 -22.84 18.98 -0.60
CA ARG A 314 -23.37 20.34 -0.75
C ARG A 314 -23.01 21.21 0.45
N ASP A 315 -23.32 20.76 1.67
CA ASP A 315 -23.10 21.50 2.90
C ASP A 315 -21.62 21.64 3.23
N ALA A 316 -20.81 20.62 2.87
CA ALA A 316 -19.35 20.69 2.94
C ALA A 316 -18.73 21.73 1.98
N SER A 317 -19.56 22.39 1.14
CA SER A 317 -19.11 23.36 0.13
C SER A 317 -17.92 22.83 -0.70
N PHE A 318 -17.96 21.54 -1.10
CA PHE A 318 -16.84 20.83 -1.73
C PHE A 318 -16.22 21.61 -2.90
N ARG A 319 -17.08 22.21 -3.76
CA ARG A 319 -16.61 23.01 -4.90
C ARG A 319 -15.80 24.24 -4.48
N GLY A 320 -16.27 24.97 -3.49
CA GLY A 320 -15.59 26.18 -3.01
C GLY A 320 -14.29 25.87 -2.30
N ARG A 321 -14.27 24.78 -1.52
CA ARG A 321 -13.11 24.38 -0.71
C ARG A 321 -11.97 23.77 -1.52
N TYR A 322 -12.30 22.94 -2.51
CA TYR A 322 -11.33 22.16 -3.27
C TYR A 322 -11.18 22.61 -4.72
N ASN A 323 -11.96 23.58 -5.17
CA ASN A 323 -12.05 24.03 -6.57
C ASN A 323 -12.20 22.83 -7.54
N ALA A 324 -13.12 21.92 -7.21
CA ALA A 324 -13.29 20.63 -7.85
C ALA A 324 -14.76 20.18 -7.82
N ALA A 325 -15.17 19.35 -8.77
CA ALA A 325 -16.51 18.79 -8.84
C ALA A 325 -16.49 17.28 -8.60
N VAL A 326 -17.32 16.79 -7.66
CA VAL A 326 -17.53 15.35 -7.44
C VAL A 326 -18.49 14.83 -8.50
N LEU A 327 -18.08 13.82 -9.26
CA LEU A 327 -18.85 13.18 -10.33
C LEU A 327 -19.54 11.89 -9.87
N ALA A 328 -18.92 11.17 -8.93
CA ALA A 328 -19.47 9.94 -8.36
C ALA A 328 -18.89 9.71 -6.96
N VAL A 329 -19.64 8.99 -6.11
CA VAL A 329 -19.20 8.50 -4.81
C VAL A 329 -19.36 6.99 -4.80
N HIS A 330 -18.31 6.27 -4.43
CA HIS A 330 -18.33 4.83 -4.24
C HIS A 330 -18.06 4.49 -2.77
N ARG A 331 -18.84 3.55 -2.23
CA ARG A 331 -18.68 3.03 -0.88
C ARG A 331 -18.66 1.50 -0.93
N HIS A 332 -17.62 0.90 -0.35
CA HIS A 332 -17.39 -0.56 -0.41
C HIS A 332 -17.44 -1.12 -1.84
N GLY A 333 -17.06 -0.31 -2.84
CA GLY A 333 -17.01 -0.68 -4.23
C GLY A 333 -18.30 -0.56 -5.02
N GLU A 334 -19.38 -0.16 -4.37
CA GLU A 334 -20.65 0.12 -5.02
C GLU A 334 -20.84 1.64 -5.12
N ARG A 335 -21.36 2.08 -6.27
CA ARG A 335 -21.74 3.47 -6.44
C ARG A 335 -22.93 3.77 -5.54
N ILE A 336 -22.85 4.87 -4.80
CA ILE A 336 -24.00 5.36 -4.06
C ILE A 336 -24.96 6.01 -5.06
N GLU A 337 -26.14 5.44 -5.19
CA GLU A 337 -27.22 5.98 -6.00
C GLU A 337 -27.85 7.17 -5.28
N GLY A 338 -28.27 8.19 -6.05
CA GLY A 338 -28.94 9.37 -5.54
C GLY A 338 -28.31 10.68 -6.03
N ARG A 339 -28.80 11.80 -5.49
CA ARG A 339 -28.24 13.13 -5.80
C ARG A 339 -26.88 13.28 -5.13
N ILE A 340 -25.82 13.45 -5.92
CA ILE A 340 -24.43 13.52 -5.43
C ILE A 340 -24.26 14.56 -4.31
N GLY A 341 -24.92 15.73 -4.45
CA GLY A 341 -24.87 16.79 -3.44
C GLY A 341 -25.44 16.42 -2.07
N ASP A 342 -26.35 15.45 -2.00
CA ASP A 342 -27.06 15.02 -0.79
C ASP A 342 -26.42 13.79 -0.13
N ILE A 343 -25.37 13.21 -0.76
CA ILE A 343 -24.66 12.05 -0.22
C ILE A 343 -23.84 12.50 0.98
N THR A 344 -24.14 11.92 2.15
CA THR A 344 -23.31 12.07 3.35
C THR A 344 -22.06 11.23 3.24
N LEU A 345 -20.89 11.88 3.27
CA LEU A 345 -19.59 11.25 3.11
C LEU A 345 -19.17 10.51 4.38
N ARG A 346 -18.54 9.34 4.19
CA ARG A 346 -17.99 8.50 5.25
C ARG A 346 -16.51 8.24 5.00
N PRO A 347 -15.74 7.90 6.05
CA PRO A 347 -14.36 7.44 5.86
C PRO A 347 -14.30 6.26 4.91
N GLY A 348 -13.34 6.30 3.98
CA GLY A 348 -13.16 5.25 2.96
C GLY A 348 -14.04 5.40 1.72
N ASP A 349 -14.92 6.40 1.65
CA ASP A 349 -15.64 6.70 0.41
C ASP A 349 -14.65 7.15 -0.67
N THR A 350 -14.76 6.57 -1.86
CA THR A 350 -13.97 6.94 -3.02
C THR A 350 -14.76 7.94 -3.86
N LEU A 351 -14.18 9.12 -4.05
CA LEU A 351 -14.74 10.20 -4.84
C LEU A 351 -14.11 10.21 -6.23
N LEU A 352 -14.90 10.20 -7.27
CA LEU A 352 -14.45 10.60 -8.60
C LEU A 352 -14.62 12.11 -8.72
N ILE A 353 -13.54 12.81 -9.00
CA ILE A 353 -13.47 14.26 -8.96
C ILE A 353 -12.96 14.79 -10.30
N GLU A 354 -13.61 15.80 -10.86
CA GLU A 354 -13.08 16.62 -11.94
C GLU A 354 -12.44 17.88 -11.35
N ALA A 355 -11.13 18.04 -11.60
CA ALA A 355 -10.36 19.16 -11.05
C ALA A 355 -9.18 19.54 -11.96
N ALA A 356 -8.58 20.71 -11.73
CA ALA A 356 -7.37 21.15 -12.41
C ALA A 356 -6.17 20.21 -12.12
N GLU A 357 -5.17 20.21 -12.99
CA GLU A 357 -3.96 19.39 -12.83
C GLU A 357 -3.28 19.59 -11.46
N ALA A 358 -3.33 20.80 -10.93
CA ALA A 358 -2.76 21.13 -9.63
C ALA A 358 -3.43 20.39 -8.45
N PHE A 359 -4.67 19.92 -8.60
CA PHE A 359 -5.42 19.26 -7.53
C PHE A 359 -4.66 18.09 -6.91
N SER A 360 -4.17 17.16 -7.73
CA SER A 360 -3.42 16.00 -7.24
C SER A 360 -2.11 16.39 -6.56
N ARG A 361 -1.49 17.51 -6.95
CA ARG A 361 -0.26 18.01 -6.30
C ARG A 361 -0.56 18.67 -4.96
N THR A 362 -1.64 19.44 -4.90
CA THR A 362 -2.04 20.20 -3.70
C THR A 362 -2.58 19.28 -2.60
N PHE A 363 -3.42 18.32 -2.97
CA PHE A 363 -4.16 17.49 -2.00
C PHE A 363 -3.62 16.07 -1.84
N ARG A 364 -2.51 15.70 -2.50
CA ARG A 364 -1.87 14.37 -2.37
C ARG A 364 -1.49 14.00 -0.93
N TYR A 365 -1.16 14.99 -0.12
CA TYR A 365 -0.75 14.83 1.28
C TYR A 365 -1.69 15.58 2.24
N SER A 366 -2.89 15.92 1.77
CA SER A 366 -3.90 16.54 2.63
C SER A 366 -4.42 15.49 3.63
N PRO A 367 -4.64 15.86 4.89
CA PRO A 367 -5.30 15.00 5.85
C PRO A 367 -6.75 14.68 5.45
N ASP A 368 -7.31 15.41 4.48
CA ASP A 368 -8.68 15.24 4.00
C ASP A 368 -8.85 13.99 3.13
N PHE A 369 -7.77 13.52 2.45
CA PHE A 369 -7.80 12.38 1.54
C PHE A 369 -6.64 11.43 1.78
N TYR A 370 -6.90 10.13 1.85
CA TYR A 370 -5.86 9.10 1.93
C TYR A 370 -5.14 8.85 0.61
N LEU A 371 -5.84 9.00 -0.50
CA LEU A 371 -5.32 8.79 -1.83
C LEU A 371 -5.89 9.90 -2.72
N VAL A 372 -5.02 10.55 -3.47
CA VAL A 372 -5.40 11.40 -4.59
C VAL A 372 -4.57 10.98 -5.78
N SER A 373 -5.21 10.37 -6.77
CA SER A 373 -4.57 9.94 -8.02
C SER A 373 -5.31 10.53 -9.21
N ARG A 374 -4.57 10.88 -10.25
CA ARG A 374 -5.17 11.26 -11.53
C ARG A 374 -5.58 10.00 -12.29
N VAL A 375 -6.80 9.96 -12.76
CA VAL A 375 -7.28 8.86 -13.61
C VAL A 375 -6.58 8.98 -14.97
N GLY A 376 -5.66 8.05 -15.26
CA GLY A 376 -4.90 8.04 -16.52
C GLY A 376 -3.47 8.60 -16.43
N ASP A 377 -3.01 9.03 -15.26
CA ASP A 377 -1.62 9.47 -15.05
C ASP A 377 -0.70 8.28 -14.76
N SER A 378 -0.36 7.53 -15.79
CA SER A 378 0.94 6.87 -15.81
C SER A 378 1.88 7.81 -16.56
N SER A 379 2.77 8.51 -15.85
CA SER A 379 3.93 9.13 -16.49
C SER A 379 4.58 8.06 -17.36
N ALA A 380 4.79 8.34 -18.63
CA ALA A 380 5.34 7.36 -19.56
C ALA A 380 6.64 6.80 -18.96
N PRO A 381 6.76 5.49 -18.74
CA PRO A 381 7.94 4.93 -18.09
C PRO A 381 9.18 5.26 -18.93
N ARG A 382 10.28 5.59 -18.27
CA ARG A 382 11.58 5.89 -18.90
C ARG A 382 12.22 4.60 -19.42
N ARG A 383 11.56 3.93 -20.38
CA ARG A 383 11.93 2.62 -20.90
C ARG A 383 13.37 2.54 -21.42
N SER A 384 13.91 3.64 -21.93
CA SER A 384 15.31 3.73 -22.38
C SER A 384 16.33 3.49 -21.27
N ARG A 385 15.95 3.69 -20.00
CA ARG A 385 16.80 3.48 -18.82
C ARG A 385 16.53 2.16 -18.09
N ALA A 386 15.61 1.34 -18.60
CA ALA A 386 15.19 0.09 -17.96
C ALA A 386 16.36 -0.88 -17.70
N MET A 387 17.18 -1.14 -18.73
CA MET A 387 18.33 -2.03 -18.61
C MET A 387 19.35 -1.52 -17.59
N VAL A 388 19.60 -0.21 -17.60
CA VAL A 388 20.56 0.41 -16.67
C VAL A 388 20.06 0.31 -15.23
N GLY A 389 18.76 0.52 -14.98
CA GLY A 389 18.16 0.33 -13.66
C GLY A 389 18.32 -1.10 -13.15
N VAL A 390 18.09 -2.08 -14.01
CA VAL A 390 18.31 -3.51 -13.68
C VAL A 390 19.79 -3.79 -13.35
N LEU A 391 20.70 -3.29 -14.15
CA LEU A 391 22.15 -3.48 -13.92
C LEU A 391 22.60 -2.85 -12.59
N ILE A 392 22.10 -1.66 -12.24
CA ILE A 392 22.39 -1.02 -10.94
C ILE A 392 21.87 -1.90 -9.79
N LEU A 393 20.63 -2.44 -9.90
CA LEU A 393 20.09 -3.33 -8.88
C LEU A 393 20.92 -4.61 -8.75
N ILE A 394 21.29 -5.25 -9.87
CA ILE A 394 22.12 -6.45 -9.86
C ILE A 394 23.49 -6.16 -9.24
N ALA A 395 24.14 -5.07 -9.63
CA ALA A 395 25.43 -4.66 -9.06
C ALA A 395 25.33 -4.46 -7.55
N MET A 396 24.31 -3.77 -7.05
CA MET A 396 24.04 -3.58 -5.62
C MET A 396 23.92 -4.95 -4.91
N VAL A 397 23.11 -5.86 -5.46
CA VAL A 397 22.90 -7.19 -4.88
C VAL A 397 24.18 -8.01 -4.88
N VAL A 398 24.94 -8.02 -5.98
CA VAL A 398 26.20 -8.77 -6.09
C VAL A 398 27.23 -8.26 -5.10
N LEU A 399 27.43 -6.94 -5.02
CA LEU A 399 28.38 -6.33 -4.09
C LEU A 399 28.06 -6.65 -2.63
N ALA A 400 26.77 -6.61 -2.28
CA ALA A 400 26.30 -6.93 -0.94
C ALA A 400 26.37 -8.45 -0.64
N ALA A 401 26.05 -9.29 -1.63
CA ALA A 401 26.02 -10.74 -1.46
C ALA A 401 27.42 -11.37 -1.37
N LEU A 402 28.40 -10.76 -2.05
CA LEU A 402 29.80 -11.16 -1.98
C LEU A 402 30.55 -10.49 -0.82
N ASP A 403 29.85 -9.70 0.00
CA ASP A 403 30.40 -8.96 1.15
C ASP A 403 31.60 -8.06 0.78
N VAL A 404 31.62 -7.56 -0.48
CA VAL A 404 32.66 -6.66 -0.97
C VAL A 404 32.60 -5.31 -0.29
N VAL A 405 31.37 -4.84 -0.03
CA VAL A 405 31.07 -3.61 0.73
C VAL A 405 29.81 -3.82 1.60
N PRO A 406 29.73 -3.14 2.75
CA PRO A 406 28.52 -3.21 3.59
C PRO A 406 27.26 -2.86 2.80
N ILE A 407 26.15 -3.53 3.10
CA ILE A 407 24.85 -3.33 2.42
C ILE A 407 24.40 -1.87 2.40
N VAL A 408 24.66 -1.11 3.45
CA VAL A 408 24.32 0.32 3.51
C VAL A 408 25.06 1.12 2.44
N VAL A 409 26.33 0.82 2.18
CA VAL A 409 27.17 1.51 1.17
C VAL A 409 26.69 1.14 -0.23
N SER A 410 26.46 -0.14 -0.51
CA SER A 410 25.97 -0.61 -1.81
C SER A 410 24.57 -0.07 -2.11
N ALA A 411 23.68 0.01 -1.11
CA ALA A 411 22.32 0.55 -1.28
C ALA A 411 22.33 2.07 -1.54
N ILE A 412 23.11 2.85 -0.78
CA ILE A 412 23.25 4.30 -1.00
C ILE A 412 23.90 4.56 -2.37
N GLY A 413 24.95 3.80 -2.71
CA GLY A 413 25.61 3.91 -4.02
C GLY A 413 24.66 3.64 -5.18
N ALA A 414 23.84 2.59 -5.08
CA ALA A 414 22.80 2.27 -6.06
C ALA A 414 21.73 3.36 -6.17
N ALA A 415 21.26 3.91 -5.03
CA ALA A 415 20.31 5.00 -5.01
C ALA A 415 20.86 6.26 -5.70
N MET A 416 22.12 6.61 -5.42
CA MET A 416 22.80 7.72 -6.10
C MET A 416 22.97 7.45 -7.60
N ALA A 417 23.39 6.24 -7.98
CA ALA A 417 23.53 5.85 -9.38
C ALA A 417 22.21 5.97 -10.14
N MET A 418 21.07 5.53 -9.54
CA MET A 418 19.74 5.68 -10.12
C MET A 418 19.39 7.14 -10.44
N VAL A 419 19.78 8.09 -9.56
CA VAL A 419 19.53 9.52 -9.76
C VAL A 419 20.49 10.09 -10.83
N VAL A 420 21.79 9.81 -10.73
CA VAL A 420 22.81 10.33 -11.65
C VAL A 420 22.57 9.88 -13.08
N VAL A 421 22.23 8.60 -13.27
CA VAL A 421 21.94 8.05 -14.60
C VAL A 421 20.58 8.53 -15.13
N GLY A 422 19.75 9.17 -14.30
CA GLY A 422 18.44 9.70 -14.69
C GLY A 422 17.33 8.65 -14.79
N CYS A 423 17.45 7.53 -14.05
CA CYS A 423 16.31 6.62 -13.86
C CYS A 423 15.16 7.31 -13.13
N LEU A 424 15.49 8.22 -12.19
CA LEU A 424 14.53 9.12 -11.53
C LEU A 424 15.20 10.46 -11.26
N SER A 425 14.41 11.52 -11.12
CA SER A 425 14.90 12.85 -10.72
C SER A 425 15.16 12.91 -9.20
N LEU A 426 15.99 13.86 -8.76
CA LEU A 426 16.25 14.08 -7.34
C LEU A 426 14.95 14.39 -6.55
N GLY A 427 14.01 15.12 -7.17
CA GLY A 427 12.71 15.39 -6.57
C GLY A 427 11.85 14.13 -6.39
N GLU A 428 11.88 13.21 -7.37
CA GLU A 428 11.21 11.91 -7.28
C GLU A 428 11.88 11.04 -6.21
N ALA A 429 13.21 11.03 -6.15
CA ALA A 429 13.98 10.30 -5.15
C ALA A 429 13.61 10.73 -3.71
N LYS A 430 13.61 12.03 -3.44
CA LYS A 430 13.21 12.56 -2.11
C LYS A 430 11.77 12.21 -1.75
N ARG A 431 10.86 12.24 -2.72
CA ARG A 431 9.44 11.89 -2.51
C ARG A 431 9.17 10.40 -2.40
N SER A 432 10.07 9.55 -2.87
CA SER A 432 9.91 8.10 -2.78
C SER A 432 10.22 7.54 -1.39
N ILE A 433 10.91 8.29 -0.54
CA ILE A 433 11.23 7.88 0.82
C ILE A 433 9.96 7.93 1.67
N ASP A 434 9.61 6.79 2.25
CA ASP A 434 8.54 6.69 3.23
C ASP A 434 9.09 7.02 4.62
N TRP A 435 8.95 8.30 4.99
CA TRP A 435 9.41 8.81 6.28
C TRP A 435 8.74 8.15 7.47
N SER A 436 7.47 7.75 7.35
CA SER A 436 6.74 7.06 8.41
C SER A 436 7.42 5.73 8.75
N VAL A 437 7.86 4.97 7.73
CA VAL A 437 8.62 3.73 7.94
C VAL A 437 9.95 4.00 8.62
N LEU A 438 10.71 5.02 8.21
CA LEU A 438 12.01 5.34 8.81
C LEU A 438 11.87 5.76 10.28
N VAL A 439 10.88 6.61 10.59
CA VAL A 439 10.57 7.03 11.97
C VAL A 439 10.13 5.82 12.80
N THR A 440 9.29 4.95 12.25
CA THR A 440 8.88 3.71 12.92
C THR A 440 10.08 2.85 13.29
N ILE A 441 11.02 2.63 12.35
CA ILE A 441 12.21 1.80 12.59
C ILE A 441 13.12 2.45 13.64
N GLY A 442 13.44 3.74 13.52
CA GLY A 442 14.28 4.46 14.47
C GLY A 442 13.72 4.44 15.88
N SER A 443 12.42 4.70 16.01
CA SER A 443 11.70 4.67 17.29
C SER A 443 11.66 3.26 17.89
N ALA A 444 11.39 2.26 17.08
CA ALA A 444 11.32 0.86 17.51
C ALA A 444 12.68 0.35 18.03
N LEU A 445 13.79 0.76 17.38
CA LEU A 445 15.15 0.47 17.86
C LEU A 445 15.44 1.12 19.24
N GLY A 446 14.96 2.35 19.46
CA GLY A 446 15.06 3.02 20.75
C GLY A 446 14.19 2.36 21.84
N ILE A 447 12.97 1.93 21.47
CA ILE A 447 12.07 1.18 22.37
C ILE A 447 12.69 -0.16 22.78
N ALA A 448 13.35 -0.87 21.85
CA ALA A 448 14.05 -2.12 22.18
C ALA A 448 15.09 -1.90 23.29
N MET A 449 15.88 -0.81 23.21
CA MET A 449 16.82 -0.44 24.27
C MET A 449 16.13 -0.12 25.59
N ALA A 450 15.00 0.58 25.55
CA ALA A 450 14.21 0.86 26.76
C ALA A 450 13.66 -0.41 27.41
N MET A 451 13.27 -1.40 26.61
CA MET A 451 12.82 -2.71 27.11
C MET A 451 13.94 -3.48 27.80
N ASP A 452 15.14 -3.46 27.24
CA ASP A 452 16.30 -4.09 27.86
C ASP A 452 16.68 -3.38 29.16
N ALA A 453 16.83 -2.05 29.14
CA ALA A 453 17.21 -1.25 30.28
C ALA A 453 16.21 -1.36 31.46
N SER A 454 14.90 -1.48 31.15
CA SER A 454 13.84 -1.59 32.15
C SER A 454 13.59 -3.03 32.65
N GLY A 455 14.24 -4.05 32.07
CA GLY A 455 13.95 -5.46 32.32
C GLY A 455 12.59 -5.94 31.77
N ALA A 456 11.88 -5.13 31.00
CA ALA A 456 10.59 -5.48 30.42
C ALA A 456 10.69 -6.67 29.46
N ALA A 457 11.80 -6.76 28.71
CA ALA A 457 12.10 -7.87 27.81
C ALA A 457 12.16 -9.21 28.57
N ALA A 458 12.82 -9.25 29.74
CA ALA A 458 12.93 -10.46 30.57
C ALA A 458 11.57 -10.91 31.15
N ILE A 459 10.66 -9.97 31.44
CA ILE A 459 9.30 -10.31 31.90
C ILE A 459 8.52 -10.99 30.79
N LEU A 460 8.54 -10.43 29.60
CA LEU A 460 7.86 -11.01 28.42
C LEU A 460 8.51 -12.34 28.02
N ALA A 461 9.84 -12.44 28.09
CA ALA A 461 10.58 -13.66 27.78
C ALA A 461 10.17 -14.81 28.68
N ARG A 462 9.95 -14.56 29.99
CA ARG A 462 9.44 -15.58 30.93
C ARG A 462 8.04 -16.06 30.54
N GLY A 463 7.17 -15.16 30.04
CA GLY A 463 5.85 -15.53 29.53
C GLY A 463 5.95 -16.43 28.29
N VAL A 464 6.80 -16.07 27.35
CA VAL A 464 7.06 -16.87 26.13
C VAL A 464 7.68 -18.21 26.46
N ALA A 465 8.70 -18.24 27.34
CA ALA A 465 9.33 -19.47 27.79
C ALA A 465 8.34 -20.39 28.54
N GLY A 466 7.50 -19.83 29.44
CA GLY A 466 6.46 -20.58 30.12
C GLY A 466 5.43 -21.21 29.16
N ALA A 467 5.02 -20.48 28.13
CA ALA A 467 4.07 -20.99 27.12
C ALA A 467 4.65 -22.16 26.29
N GLY A 468 5.96 -22.17 26.06
CA GLY A 468 6.65 -23.22 25.29
C GLY A 468 7.31 -24.31 26.15
N ALA A 469 7.34 -24.18 27.48
CA ALA A 469 8.13 -25.01 28.39
C ALA A 469 7.90 -26.52 28.24
N SER A 470 6.66 -26.94 27.96
CA SER A 470 6.28 -28.35 27.80
C SER A 470 6.97 -29.07 26.67
N PHE A 471 7.44 -28.32 25.65
CA PHE A 471 8.09 -28.85 24.45
C PHE A 471 9.58 -28.47 24.38
N GLY A 472 10.17 -28.02 25.49
CA GLY A 472 11.59 -27.64 25.54
C GLY A 472 11.94 -26.45 24.64
N PRO A 473 13.22 -26.35 24.19
CA PRO A 473 13.70 -25.23 23.37
C PRO A 473 12.88 -25.00 22.09
N VAL A 474 12.43 -26.06 21.44
CA VAL A 474 11.62 -26.01 20.22
C VAL A 474 10.24 -25.38 20.52
N GLY A 475 9.66 -25.72 21.67
CA GLY A 475 8.39 -25.12 22.08
C GLY A 475 8.52 -23.63 22.38
N VAL A 476 9.62 -23.21 23.03
CA VAL A 476 9.88 -21.79 23.29
C VAL A 476 10.12 -21.01 22.01
N LEU A 477 10.83 -21.60 21.02
CA LEU A 477 10.97 -21.04 19.68
C LEU A 477 9.59 -20.86 19.01
N GLY A 478 8.74 -21.90 19.06
CA GLY A 478 7.39 -21.85 18.53
C GLY A 478 6.52 -20.77 19.19
N ALA A 479 6.58 -20.66 20.50
CA ALA A 479 5.88 -19.62 21.26
C ALA A 479 6.37 -18.21 20.87
N ALA A 480 7.67 -18.01 20.68
CA ALA A 480 8.25 -16.74 20.24
C ALA A 480 7.79 -16.37 18.82
N ILE A 481 7.76 -17.32 17.88
CA ILE A 481 7.26 -17.14 16.51
C ILE A 481 5.77 -16.73 16.55
N VAL A 482 4.94 -17.46 17.28
CA VAL A 482 3.50 -17.17 17.41
C VAL A 482 3.28 -15.80 18.03
N ALA A 483 4.01 -15.45 19.10
CA ALA A 483 3.92 -14.14 19.72
C ALA A 483 4.29 -13.00 18.75
N ALA A 484 5.34 -13.20 17.94
CA ALA A 484 5.72 -12.25 16.90
C ALA A 484 4.65 -12.11 15.82
N MET A 485 4.03 -13.21 15.37
CA MET A 485 2.91 -13.20 14.42
C MET A 485 1.68 -12.47 14.97
N LEU A 486 1.33 -12.71 16.24
CA LEU A 486 0.19 -12.06 16.89
C LEU A 486 0.43 -10.56 17.06
N LEU A 487 1.63 -10.18 17.48
CA LEU A 487 1.99 -8.77 17.61
C LEU A 487 1.98 -8.07 16.24
N ASN A 488 2.50 -8.73 15.22
CA ASN A 488 2.50 -8.22 13.85
C ASN A 488 1.09 -8.06 13.25
N ALA A 489 0.10 -8.80 13.70
CA ALA A 489 -1.29 -8.58 13.31
C ALA A 489 -1.88 -7.26 13.86
N LEU A 490 -1.24 -6.66 14.87
CA LEU A 490 -1.68 -5.44 15.54
C LEU A 490 -0.85 -4.20 15.20
N VAL A 491 0.46 -4.39 14.92
CA VAL A 491 1.40 -3.29 14.66
C VAL A 491 2.21 -3.55 13.39
N ALA A 492 2.92 -2.53 12.89
CA ALA A 492 3.80 -2.68 11.73
C ALA A 492 4.91 -3.70 11.97
N ASN A 493 5.29 -4.45 10.92
CA ASN A 493 6.29 -5.53 10.96
C ASN A 493 7.60 -5.13 11.65
N ALA A 494 8.14 -3.94 11.31
CA ALA A 494 9.37 -3.41 11.90
C ALA A 494 9.25 -3.17 13.41
N ALA A 495 8.09 -2.71 13.87
CA ALA A 495 7.81 -2.51 15.29
C ALA A 495 7.67 -3.86 16.03
N ALA A 496 6.96 -4.82 15.40
CA ALA A 496 6.78 -6.15 15.98
C ALA A 496 8.13 -6.83 16.21
N VAL A 497 9.04 -6.80 15.25
CA VAL A 497 10.36 -7.41 15.43
C VAL A 497 11.20 -6.66 16.44
N ALA A 498 11.14 -5.33 16.47
CA ALA A 498 11.93 -4.56 17.43
C ALA A 498 11.50 -4.79 18.89
N ILE A 499 10.20 -5.00 19.14
CA ILE A 499 9.67 -5.37 20.45
C ILE A 499 10.03 -6.82 20.80
N MET A 500 9.93 -7.74 19.83
CA MET A 500 10.14 -9.16 20.08
C MET A 500 11.62 -9.58 20.07
N PHE A 501 12.51 -8.81 19.48
CA PHE A 501 13.94 -9.10 19.44
C PHE A 501 14.55 -9.24 20.85
N PRO A 502 14.45 -8.23 21.76
CA PRO A 502 15.00 -8.36 23.10
C PRO A 502 14.30 -9.48 23.89
N VAL A 503 13.02 -9.75 23.63
CA VAL A 503 12.30 -10.88 24.24
C VAL A 503 12.91 -12.21 23.79
N ALA A 504 13.20 -12.37 22.49
CA ALA A 504 13.83 -13.57 21.92
C ALA A 504 15.22 -13.80 22.49
N VAL A 505 16.05 -12.74 22.56
CA VAL A 505 17.40 -12.82 23.14
C VAL A 505 17.35 -13.17 24.63
N SER A 506 16.45 -12.53 25.41
CA SER A 506 16.29 -12.82 26.82
C SER A 506 15.75 -14.23 27.08
N ALA A 507 14.85 -14.74 26.22
CA ALA A 507 14.34 -16.11 26.33
C ALA A 507 15.43 -17.15 26.08
N ALA A 508 16.28 -16.95 25.08
CA ALA A 508 17.43 -17.80 24.77
C ALA A 508 18.45 -17.78 25.94
N ALA A 509 18.80 -16.59 26.40
CA ALA A 509 19.72 -16.44 27.56
C ALA A 509 19.20 -17.13 28.81
N GLY A 510 17.89 -17.04 29.12
CA GLY A 510 17.27 -17.73 30.24
C GLY A 510 17.33 -19.26 30.16
N LEU A 511 17.51 -19.81 28.97
CA LEU A 511 17.69 -21.24 28.72
C LEU A 511 19.16 -21.64 28.55
N GLY A 512 20.10 -20.69 28.53
CA GLY A 512 21.52 -20.94 28.24
C GLY A 512 21.77 -21.39 26.80
N LEU A 513 20.98 -20.88 25.80
CA LEU A 513 21.00 -21.28 24.41
C LEU A 513 21.46 -20.12 23.50
N ASP A 514 21.90 -20.45 22.29
CA ASP A 514 22.19 -19.46 21.25
C ASP A 514 20.93 -18.63 20.93
N PRO A 515 20.98 -17.30 20.97
CA PRO A 515 19.84 -16.45 20.62
C PRO A 515 19.51 -16.44 19.12
N ARG A 516 20.45 -16.82 18.23
CA ARG A 516 20.27 -16.70 16.78
C ARG A 516 19.04 -17.43 16.25
N PRO A 517 18.74 -18.69 16.60
CA PRO A 517 17.51 -19.40 16.17
C PRO A 517 16.23 -18.63 16.56
N PHE A 518 16.19 -18.08 17.78
CA PHE A 518 15.03 -17.36 18.28
C PHE A 518 14.84 -16.02 17.57
N VAL A 519 15.94 -15.30 17.28
CA VAL A 519 15.91 -14.04 16.52
C VAL A 519 15.46 -14.30 15.07
N VAL A 520 15.96 -15.35 14.42
CA VAL A 520 15.48 -15.74 13.07
C VAL A 520 13.98 -16.05 13.09
N GLY A 521 13.54 -16.84 14.08
CA GLY A 521 12.13 -17.20 14.24
C GLY A 521 11.22 -15.98 14.40
N VAL A 522 11.58 -15.07 15.27
CA VAL A 522 10.84 -13.81 15.49
C VAL A 522 10.86 -12.91 14.25
N THR A 523 12.00 -12.83 13.55
CA THR A 523 12.14 -12.03 12.32
C THR A 523 11.19 -12.52 11.23
N ILE A 524 11.16 -13.83 10.98
CA ILE A 524 10.27 -14.44 9.99
C ILE A 524 8.81 -14.32 10.46
N GLY A 525 8.52 -14.62 11.75
CA GLY A 525 7.18 -14.51 12.33
C GLY A 525 6.60 -13.08 12.18
N ALA A 526 7.40 -12.07 12.49
CA ALA A 526 7.02 -10.66 12.32
C ALA A 526 6.91 -10.22 10.84
N SER A 527 7.40 -10.99 9.88
CA SER A 527 7.31 -10.68 8.45
C SER A 527 6.05 -11.28 7.79
N LEU A 528 5.42 -12.29 8.39
CA LEU A 528 4.30 -13.03 7.82
C LEU A 528 2.94 -12.42 8.20
N SER A 529 2.64 -11.24 7.66
CA SER A 529 1.40 -10.47 7.91
C SER A 529 0.28 -10.90 6.95
N MET A 530 -0.29 -12.11 7.15
CA MET A 530 -1.26 -12.68 6.20
C MET A 530 -2.70 -12.80 6.76
N SER A 531 -2.88 -12.70 8.08
CA SER A 531 -4.20 -12.93 8.71
C SER A 531 -5.17 -11.75 8.60
N THR A 532 -4.67 -10.55 8.34
CA THR A 532 -5.45 -9.30 8.34
C THR A 532 -5.14 -8.43 7.12
N PRO A 533 -6.08 -7.56 6.69
CA PRO A 533 -5.82 -6.57 5.65
C PRO A 533 -5.02 -5.35 6.11
N ILE A 534 -4.61 -5.27 7.39
CA ILE A 534 -4.00 -4.07 7.98
C ILE A 534 -2.62 -3.76 7.36
N TYR A 535 -1.87 -4.79 6.98
CA TYR A 535 -0.57 -4.60 6.37
C TYR A 535 -0.68 -3.93 4.98
N GLN A 536 0.25 -3.03 4.66
CA GLN A 536 0.19 -2.17 3.46
C GLN A 536 -0.07 -2.94 2.16
N THR A 537 0.59 -4.08 1.93
CA THR A 537 0.39 -4.87 0.70
C THR A 537 -1.00 -5.49 0.62
N ASN A 538 -1.55 -5.92 1.75
CA ASN A 538 -2.90 -6.45 1.85
C ASN A 538 -3.94 -5.36 1.63
N LEU A 539 -3.69 -4.16 2.18
CA LEU A 539 -4.56 -3.00 2.01
C LEU A 539 -4.65 -2.55 0.55
N ILE A 540 -3.51 -2.59 -0.18
CA ILE A 540 -3.47 -2.24 -1.61
C ILE A 540 -4.38 -3.17 -2.45
N VAL A 541 -4.46 -4.45 -2.12
CA VAL A 541 -5.30 -5.41 -2.86
C VAL A 541 -6.73 -5.48 -2.33
N TYR A 542 -7.01 -4.94 -1.15
CA TYR A 542 -8.30 -5.03 -0.46
C TYR A 542 -9.45 -4.49 -1.32
N GLY A 543 -9.34 -3.24 -1.74
CA GLY A 543 -10.33 -2.57 -2.59
C GLY A 543 -10.45 -3.17 -3.99
N PRO A 544 -9.34 -3.24 -4.78
CA PRO A 544 -9.37 -3.79 -6.14
C PRO A 544 -9.84 -5.25 -6.23
N GLY A 545 -9.67 -6.03 -5.16
CA GLY A 545 -10.16 -7.40 -5.07
C GLY A 545 -11.60 -7.53 -4.60
N GLY A 546 -12.21 -6.45 -4.09
CA GLY A 546 -13.54 -6.48 -3.50
C GLY A 546 -13.62 -7.37 -2.25
N TYR A 547 -12.50 -7.54 -1.53
CA TYR A 547 -12.41 -8.45 -0.40
C TYR A 547 -13.15 -7.96 0.84
N ARG A 548 -13.49 -8.91 1.70
CA ARG A 548 -13.87 -8.68 3.10
C ARG A 548 -12.71 -9.01 4.01
N PHE A 549 -12.72 -8.49 5.23
CA PHE A 549 -11.72 -8.82 6.25
C PHE A 549 -11.53 -10.33 6.41
N THR A 550 -12.64 -11.06 6.44
CA THR A 550 -12.66 -12.52 6.61
C THR A 550 -11.99 -13.30 5.48
N ASP A 551 -11.86 -12.73 4.29
CA ASP A 551 -11.20 -13.41 3.16
C ASP A 551 -9.69 -13.55 3.43
N PHE A 552 -9.07 -12.52 4.03
CA PHE A 552 -7.67 -12.58 4.49
C PHE A 552 -7.48 -13.60 5.61
N THR A 553 -8.38 -13.60 6.60
CA THR A 553 -8.31 -14.56 7.71
C THR A 553 -8.45 -16.00 7.22
N LYS A 554 -9.42 -16.28 6.31
CA LYS A 554 -9.66 -17.63 5.76
C LYS A 554 -8.46 -18.20 5.00
N VAL A 555 -7.76 -17.38 4.24
CA VAL A 555 -6.60 -17.81 3.45
C VAL A 555 -5.31 -17.68 4.26
N GLY A 556 -5.18 -16.61 5.04
CA GLY A 556 -3.94 -16.25 5.71
C GLY A 556 -3.66 -17.06 6.97
N VAL A 557 -4.66 -17.29 7.84
CA VAL A 557 -4.43 -18.00 9.11
C VAL A 557 -3.94 -19.44 8.88
N PRO A 558 -4.58 -20.27 8.02
CA PRO A 558 -4.06 -21.60 7.75
C PRO A 558 -2.66 -21.59 7.15
N LEU A 559 -2.37 -20.62 6.27
CA LEU A 559 -1.02 -20.47 5.70
C LEU A 559 0.01 -20.07 6.77
N GLN A 560 -0.32 -19.13 7.65
CA GLN A 560 0.56 -18.72 8.75
C GLN A 560 0.87 -19.87 9.70
N ILE A 561 -0.14 -20.68 10.05
CA ILE A 561 0.06 -21.87 10.91
C ILE A 561 1.00 -22.87 10.21
N LEU A 562 0.76 -23.13 8.92
CA LEU A 562 1.61 -24.02 8.14
C LEU A 562 3.06 -23.54 8.11
N LEU A 563 3.28 -22.25 7.87
CA LEU A 563 4.61 -21.64 7.81
C LEU A 563 5.27 -21.59 9.20
N ALA A 564 4.50 -21.36 10.27
CA ALA A 564 5.02 -21.42 11.64
C ALA A 564 5.56 -22.83 11.95
N ILE A 565 4.82 -23.88 11.59
CA ILE A 565 5.27 -25.27 11.74
C ILE A 565 6.57 -25.50 10.97
N VAL A 566 6.63 -25.04 9.71
CA VAL A 566 7.84 -25.15 8.87
C VAL A 566 9.03 -24.44 9.55
N CYS A 567 8.84 -23.25 10.06
CA CYS A 567 9.88 -22.48 10.78
C CYS A 567 10.36 -23.23 12.03
N VAL A 568 9.43 -23.71 12.85
CA VAL A 568 9.76 -24.45 14.09
C VAL A 568 10.57 -25.70 13.81
N LEU A 569 10.29 -26.40 12.69
CA LEU A 569 11.00 -27.61 12.31
C LEU A 569 12.36 -27.33 11.64
N LEU A 570 12.45 -26.32 10.79
CA LEU A 570 13.65 -26.07 9.98
C LEU A 570 14.68 -25.18 10.68
N ILE A 571 14.26 -24.20 11.50
CA ILE A 571 15.21 -23.26 12.13
C ILE A 571 16.25 -24.00 12.98
N PRO A 572 15.91 -24.97 13.86
CA PRO A 572 16.90 -25.68 14.65
C PRO A 572 17.84 -26.58 13.85
N LEU A 573 17.46 -26.97 12.61
CA LEU A 573 18.31 -27.75 11.71
C LEU A 573 19.39 -26.88 11.07
N VAL A 574 19.10 -25.59 10.83
CA VAL A 574 20.04 -24.65 10.22
C VAL A 574 20.88 -23.94 11.27
N TRP A 575 20.26 -23.55 12.39
CA TRP A 575 20.91 -22.94 13.55
C TRP A 575 20.61 -23.80 14.79
N PRO A 576 21.51 -24.69 15.17
CA PRO A 576 21.35 -25.49 16.40
C PRO A 576 21.25 -24.61 17.64
N PHE A 577 20.52 -25.08 18.65
CA PHE A 577 20.37 -24.36 19.93
C PHE A 577 21.65 -24.39 20.80
N ALA A 578 22.56 -25.32 20.51
CA ALA A 578 23.84 -25.38 21.23
C ALA A 578 24.75 -24.24 20.76
N SER A 579 25.32 -23.51 21.70
CA SER A 579 26.36 -22.49 21.46
C SER A 579 27.71 -23.14 21.15
#